data_febefce88e58159b4a4b941b78bb5e68
#
_entry.id   febefce88e58159b4a4b941b78bb5e68
#
_cell.length_a   1.000
_cell.length_b   1.000
_cell.length_c   1.000
_cell.angle_alpha   90.00
_cell.angle_beta   90.00
_cell.angle_gamma   90.00
#
_symmetry.space_group_name_H-M   'P 1'
#
loop_
_entity.id
_entity.type
_entity.pdbx_description
1 polymer ?
#
loop_
_entity_poly.entity_id
_entity_poly.type
_entity_poly.pdbx_seq_one_letter_code
_entity_poly.pdbx_strand_id
1 'polypeptide(L)'
;YKRQQYACMSACAEDVAQGEVVSFAFRPLMTTVAVSVGFSETVEVQKLVLSSANDAVAGQFTHDIAANVSTVDPDRRSNVLALHLTTGDAPYIRINAGSKIVVTAFMLPQDIRGLTLTAVTTQGRTYSYTTPATLRAGHRYSFSVGDMPAQAQHIASDRSDWMKYLPDNAFLSQISIPGSHDACAIYGSHYEYKSGMPQERYHFKWLLSWLGNTNTTKVTKAQELSIEEQLAAGVRMFDLRPCASSASVKDLPIH
;
A
#
# COMPACT_ATOMS: atom_id res chain seq x y z
N TYR A 1 -1.10 -17.32 11.78
CA TYR A 1 -1.43 -15.88 11.67
C TYR A 1 -2.94 -15.72 11.48
N LYS A 2 -3.67 -15.47 12.57
CA LYS A 2 -5.06 -15.01 12.42
C LYS A 2 -4.99 -13.56 11.95
N ARG A 3 -5.23 -13.32 10.67
CA ARG A 3 -5.44 -11.99 10.11
C ARG A 3 -6.59 -11.34 10.89
N GLN A 4 -6.38 -10.13 11.39
CA GLN A 4 -7.49 -9.24 11.64
C GLN A 4 -8.18 -9.05 10.28
N GLN A 5 -9.39 -9.60 10.15
CA GLN A 5 -10.01 -9.78 8.84
C GLN A 5 -10.54 -8.49 8.22
N TYR A 6 -10.62 -7.38 8.97
CA TYR A 6 -11.35 -6.19 8.50
C TYR A 6 -10.64 -4.90 8.86
N ALA A 7 -10.09 -4.23 7.85
CA ALA A 7 -9.87 -2.80 7.90
C ALA A 7 -11.21 -2.13 7.58
N CYS A 8 -11.85 -1.48 8.55
CA CYS A 8 -13.10 -0.76 8.31
C CYS A 8 -12.80 0.57 7.63
N MET A 9 -13.53 0.84 6.54
CA MET A 9 -13.48 2.09 5.80
C MET A 9 -14.91 2.63 5.65
N SER A 10 -15.05 3.95 5.61
CA SER A 10 -16.32 4.62 5.35
C SER A 10 -16.20 5.59 4.18
N ALA A 11 -17.28 5.72 3.43
CA ALA A 11 -17.47 6.76 2.43
C ALA A 11 -18.94 7.18 2.40
N CYS A 12 -19.19 8.47 2.23
CA CYS A 12 -20.51 9.02 2.05
C CYS A 12 -20.50 9.98 0.87
N ALA A 13 -21.57 10.02 0.10
CA ALA A 13 -21.84 11.03 -0.90
C ALA A 13 -23.20 11.66 -0.58
N GLU A 14 -23.23 12.97 -0.49
CA GLU A 14 -24.44 13.77 -0.19
C GLU A 14 -24.88 14.47 -1.47
N ASP A 15 -26.15 14.86 -1.53
CA ASP A 15 -26.76 15.67 -2.61
C ASP A 15 -26.61 15.08 -4.03
N VAL A 16 -26.70 13.76 -4.14
CA VAL A 16 -26.57 13.03 -5.42
C VAL A 16 -27.87 13.17 -6.23
N ALA A 17 -27.76 13.76 -7.42
CA ALA A 17 -28.91 13.86 -8.33
C ALA A 17 -29.18 12.52 -9.05
N GLN A 18 -30.44 12.31 -9.43
CA GLN A 18 -30.83 11.10 -10.16
C GLN A 18 -30.08 11.00 -11.50
N GLY A 19 -29.36 9.89 -11.71
CA GLY A 19 -28.55 9.63 -12.93
C GLY A 19 -27.13 10.18 -12.90
N GLU A 20 -26.71 10.76 -11.79
CA GLU A 20 -25.35 11.23 -11.59
C GLU A 20 -24.39 10.07 -11.26
N VAL A 21 -23.15 10.15 -11.77
CA VAL A 21 -22.08 9.20 -11.43
C VAL A 21 -21.47 9.60 -10.10
N VAL A 22 -21.61 8.74 -9.09
CA VAL A 22 -21.11 8.99 -7.74
C VAL A 22 -19.69 8.48 -7.59
N SER A 23 -18.80 9.34 -7.13
CA SER A 23 -17.42 8.98 -6.76
C SER A 23 -17.31 8.89 -5.24
N PHE A 24 -16.87 7.73 -4.72
CA PHE A 24 -16.70 7.52 -3.28
C PHE A 24 -15.23 7.67 -2.87
N ALA A 25 -14.95 8.58 -1.97
CA ALA A 25 -13.66 8.72 -1.31
C ALA A 25 -13.66 7.94 0.01
N PHE A 26 -13.15 6.71 0.01
CA PHE A 26 -13.08 5.89 1.22
C PHE A 26 -12.02 6.41 2.19
N ARG A 27 -12.40 6.53 3.46
CA ARG A 27 -11.52 6.91 4.56
C ARG A 27 -11.39 5.76 5.55
N PRO A 28 -10.18 5.39 5.98
CA PRO A 28 -10.01 4.39 7.02
C PRO A 28 -10.58 4.91 8.35
N LEU A 29 -11.36 4.08 9.03
CA LEU A 29 -11.88 4.40 10.36
C LEU A 29 -10.90 4.02 11.45
N MET A 30 -10.28 2.84 11.32
CA MET A 30 -9.41 2.27 12.32
C MET A 30 -8.01 2.87 12.29
N THR A 31 -7.41 3.00 13.48
CA THR A 31 -5.98 3.32 13.59
C THR A 31 -5.16 2.11 13.18
N THR A 32 -4.27 2.30 12.21
CA THR A 32 -3.40 1.23 11.69
C THR A 32 -1.99 1.40 12.21
N VAL A 33 -1.43 0.34 12.80
CA VAL A 33 -0.04 0.33 13.27
C VAL A 33 0.73 -0.78 12.57
N ALA A 34 1.79 -0.40 11.86
CA ALA A 34 2.77 -1.30 11.28
C ALA A 34 3.97 -1.40 12.24
N VAL A 35 4.21 -2.58 12.78
CA VAL A 35 5.31 -2.82 13.72
C VAL A 35 6.39 -3.63 13.02
N SER A 36 7.57 -3.05 12.88
CA SER A 36 8.77 -3.75 12.44
C SER A 36 9.42 -4.43 13.64
N VAL A 37 9.53 -5.76 13.59
CA VAL A 37 10.15 -6.57 14.66
C VAL A 37 11.45 -7.14 14.14
N GLY A 38 12.57 -6.83 14.81
CA GLY A 38 13.89 -7.28 14.37
C GLY A 38 14.89 -7.40 15.51
N PHE A 39 15.87 -8.32 15.34
CA PHE A 39 16.84 -8.66 16.38
C PHE A 39 18.24 -8.82 15.77
N SER A 40 19.27 -8.58 16.58
CA SER A 40 20.68 -8.83 16.25
C SER A 40 21.04 -10.32 16.25
N GLU A 41 20.24 -11.15 16.94
CA GLU A 41 20.33 -12.60 16.97
C GLU A 41 19.07 -13.25 16.39
N THR A 42 19.14 -14.56 16.07
CA THR A 42 17.95 -15.31 15.66
C THR A 42 17.01 -15.52 16.86
N VAL A 43 15.78 -15.05 16.74
CA VAL A 43 14.76 -15.08 17.82
C VAL A 43 13.47 -15.68 17.32
N GLU A 44 12.84 -16.48 18.16
CA GLU A 44 11.49 -17.02 17.94
C GLU A 44 10.47 -16.17 18.71
N VAL A 45 9.67 -15.41 17.97
CA VAL A 45 8.65 -14.51 18.53
C VAL A 45 7.28 -15.18 18.52
N GLN A 46 6.69 -15.32 19.70
CA GLN A 46 5.40 -15.96 19.88
C GLN A 46 4.24 -14.99 19.69
N LYS A 47 4.37 -13.80 20.21
CA LYS A 47 3.31 -12.78 20.12
C LYS A 47 3.85 -11.37 20.12
N LEU A 48 3.09 -10.48 19.50
CA LEU A 48 3.22 -9.04 19.62
C LEU A 48 2.02 -8.52 20.39
N VAL A 49 2.26 -7.77 21.46
CA VAL A 49 1.24 -7.17 22.30
C VAL A 49 1.27 -5.67 22.13
N LEU A 50 0.13 -5.09 21.80
CA LEU A 50 -0.10 -3.64 21.77
C LEU A 50 -0.99 -3.30 22.96
N SER A 51 -0.57 -2.38 23.81
CA SER A 51 -1.33 -1.99 25.00
C SER A 51 -1.25 -0.49 25.24
N SER A 52 -2.28 0.06 25.88
CA SER A 52 -2.27 1.42 26.41
C SER A 52 -2.78 1.41 27.86
N ALA A 53 -2.14 2.22 28.70
CA ALA A 53 -2.61 2.40 30.06
C ALA A 53 -3.88 3.26 30.14
N ASN A 54 -4.12 4.09 29.13
CA ASN A 54 -5.15 5.13 29.19
C ASN A 54 -6.35 4.84 28.28
N ASP A 55 -6.12 4.17 27.15
CA ASP A 55 -7.11 4.07 26.09
C ASP A 55 -7.32 2.62 25.66
N ALA A 56 -8.53 2.28 25.23
CA ALA A 56 -8.80 0.97 24.65
C ALA A 56 -8.16 0.87 23.26
N VAL A 57 -7.56 -0.28 22.94
CA VAL A 57 -6.91 -0.53 21.66
C VAL A 57 -7.66 -1.57 20.82
N ALA A 58 -8.48 -2.40 21.44
CA ALA A 58 -9.26 -3.47 20.80
C ALA A 58 -10.69 -3.51 21.33
N GLY A 59 -11.61 -4.07 20.57
CA GLY A 59 -13.01 -4.20 20.97
C GLY A 59 -13.99 -4.04 19.82
N GLN A 60 -15.21 -3.64 20.16
CA GLN A 60 -16.27 -3.35 19.20
C GLN A 60 -16.56 -1.84 19.14
N PHE A 61 -17.04 -1.40 17.99
CA PHE A 61 -17.51 -0.02 17.79
C PHE A 61 -18.64 0.01 16.78
N THR A 62 -19.43 1.07 16.81
CA THR A 62 -20.39 1.44 15.79
C THR A 62 -19.90 2.68 15.05
N HIS A 63 -20.27 2.82 13.80
CA HIS A 63 -19.98 4.01 13.00
C HIS A 63 -21.25 4.52 12.36
N ASP A 64 -21.60 5.74 12.69
CA ASP A 64 -22.65 6.49 12.00
C ASP A 64 -22.04 7.12 10.75
N ILE A 65 -22.48 6.63 9.58
CA ILE A 65 -21.94 7.06 8.29
C ILE A 65 -22.35 8.50 7.99
N ALA A 66 -23.60 8.88 8.33
CA ALA A 66 -24.12 10.22 8.05
C ALA A 66 -23.45 11.30 8.95
N ALA A 67 -23.31 10.99 10.23
CA ALA A 67 -22.63 11.88 11.17
C ALA A 67 -21.09 11.79 11.10
N ASN A 68 -20.55 10.78 10.42
CA ASN A 68 -19.13 10.44 10.38
C ASN A 68 -18.50 10.30 11.78
N VAL A 69 -19.23 9.66 12.70
CA VAL A 69 -18.82 9.48 14.10
C VAL A 69 -18.70 8.00 14.44
N SER A 70 -17.58 7.62 15.05
CA SER A 70 -17.38 6.28 15.58
C SER A 70 -17.54 6.29 17.11
N THR A 71 -18.28 5.32 17.64
CA THR A 71 -18.51 5.16 19.07
C THR A 71 -18.03 3.78 19.50
N VAL A 72 -17.07 3.73 20.43
CA VAL A 72 -16.53 2.49 20.99
C VAL A 72 -17.49 1.95 22.03
N ASP A 73 -17.77 0.65 21.98
CA ASP A 73 -18.61 -0.04 22.95
C ASP A 73 -17.87 -0.11 24.32
N PRO A 74 -18.41 0.51 25.38
CA PRO A 74 -17.76 0.56 26.68
C PRO A 74 -17.63 -0.80 27.36
N ASP A 75 -18.53 -1.74 27.05
CA ASP A 75 -18.58 -3.07 27.69
C ASP A 75 -17.74 -4.12 26.94
N ARG A 76 -17.38 -3.82 25.68
CA ARG A 76 -16.68 -4.74 24.78
C ARG A 76 -15.39 -4.13 24.24
N ARG A 77 -14.61 -3.55 25.14
CA ARG A 77 -13.32 -2.93 24.83
C ARG A 77 -12.20 -3.49 25.68
N SER A 78 -10.98 -3.43 25.15
CA SER A 78 -9.78 -3.86 25.86
C SER A 78 -8.65 -2.85 25.60
N ASN A 79 -7.87 -2.59 26.60
CA ASN A 79 -6.64 -1.82 26.51
C ASN A 79 -5.44 -2.68 26.06
N VAL A 80 -5.66 -3.93 25.69
CA VAL A 80 -4.63 -4.86 25.21
C VAL A 80 -5.12 -5.54 23.93
N LEU A 81 -4.26 -5.56 22.93
CA LEU A 81 -4.40 -6.33 21.69
C LEU A 81 -3.21 -7.27 21.56
N ALA A 82 -3.44 -8.57 21.65
CA ALA A 82 -2.40 -9.57 21.46
C ALA A 82 -2.52 -10.24 20.09
N LEU A 83 -1.44 -10.16 19.30
CA LEU A 83 -1.30 -10.81 18.00
C LEU A 83 -0.40 -12.03 18.17
N HIS A 84 -0.97 -13.22 18.10
CA HIS A 84 -0.21 -14.47 18.09
C HIS A 84 0.44 -14.65 16.71
N LEU A 85 1.73 -14.83 16.70
CA LEU A 85 2.53 -15.01 15.50
C LEU A 85 2.77 -16.50 15.29
N THR A 86 2.30 -17.03 14.16
CA THR A 86 2.42 -18.46 13.85
C THR A 86 2.95 -18.65 12.43
N THR A 87 3.76 -19.69 12.22
CA THR A 87 4.22 -20.09 10.90
C THR A 87 3.95 -21.58 10.70
N GLY A 88 3.02 -21.92 9.80
CA GLY A 88 2.52 -23.29 9.68
C GLY A 88 1.94 -23.76 11.02
N ASP A 89 2.40 -24.90 11.52
CA ASP A 89 1.98 -25.48 12.79
C ASP A 89 2.78 -24.94 14.01
N ALA A 90 3.83 -24.15 13.77
CA ALA A 90 4.63 -23.58 14.85
C ALA A 90 3.91 -22.37 15.49
N PRO A 91 3.77 -22.31 16.83
CA PRO A 91 3.13 -21.20 17.54
C PRO A 91 4.05 -19.98 17.70
N TYR A 92 4.96 -19.77 16.74
CA TYR A 92 5.90 -18.65 16.69
C TYR A 92 6.32 -18.34 15.24
N ILE A 93 6.92 -17.19 15.06
CA ILE A 93 7.68 -16.83 13.86
C ILE A 93 9.15 -16.75 14.23
N ARG A 94 10.01 -17.43 13.45
CA ARG A 94 11.46 -17.33 13.57
C ARG A 94 11.94 -16.13 12.77
N ILE A 95 12.59 -15.19 13.44
CA ILE A 95 13.23 -14.01 12.85
C ILE A 95 14.74 -14.24 12.90
N ASN A 96 15.38 -14.37 11.75
CA ASN A 96 16.82 -14.58 11.67
C ASN A 96 17.59 -13.32 12.08
N ALA A 97 18.80 -13.51 12.57
CA ALA A 97 19.70 -12.42 12.91
C ALA A 97 19.82 -11.40 11.77
N GLY A 98 19.65 -10.12 12.08
CA GLY A 98 19.71 -9.04 11.11
C GLY A 98 18.47 -8.88 10.22
N SER A 99 17.51 -9.80 10.29
CA SER A 99 16.25 -9.73 9.54
C SER A 99 15.16 -9.01 10.33
N LYS A 100 14.13 -8.53 9.62
CA LYS A 100 12.94 -7.92 10.21
C LYS A 100 11.68 -8.50 9.59
N ILE A 101 10.63 -8.56 10.39
CA ILE A 101 9.26 -8.80 9.91
C ILE A 101 8.41 -7.56 10.18
N VAL A 102 7.37 -7.36 9.38
CA VAL A 102 6.39 -6.30 9.63
C VAL A 102 5.05 -6.93 9.97
N VAL A 103 4.52 -6.56 11.13
CA VAL A 103 3.20 -6.98 11.61
C VAL A 103 2.28 -5.76 11.57
N THR A 104 1.14 -5.88 10.90
CA THR A 104 0.15 -4.80 10.85
C THR A 104 -1.00 -5.13 11.80
N ALA A 105 -1.33 -4.18 12.65
CA ALA A 105 -2.46 -4.22 13.57
C ALA A 105 -3.46 -3.11 13.25
N PHE A 106 -4.75 -3.42 13.44
CA PHE A 106 -5.83 -2.45 13.37
C PHE A 106 -6.39 -2.28 14.77
N MET A 107 -6.45 -1.04 15.23
CA MET A 107 -6.95 -0.68 16.55
C MET A 107 -8.24 0.13 16.42
N LEU A 108 -8.95 0.28 17.54
CA LEU A 108 -10.22 1.01 17.59
C LEU A 108 -10.14 2.41 16.97
N PRO A 109 -11.25 2.92 16.41
CA PRO A 109 -11.32 4.24 15.77
C PRO A 109 -11.42 5.36 16.82
N GLN A 110 -10.39 5.51 17.62
CA GLN A 110 -10.24 6.55 18.63
C GLN A 110 -8.79 6.96 18.79
N ASP A 111 -8.55 8.10 19.42
CA ASP A 111 -7.21 8.54 19.75
C ASP A 111 -6.62 7.65 20.86
N ILE A 112 -5.35 7.24 20.69
CA ILE A 112 -4.65 6.34 21.61
C ILE A 112 -3.39 7.03 22.09
N ARG A 113 -3.25 7.15 23.41
CA ARG A 113 -2.10 7.79 24.07
C ARG A 113 -1.22 6.72 24.72
N GLY A 114 0.09 6.93 24.63
CA GLY A 114 1.05 6.07 25.31
C GLY A 114 0.95 4.60 24.90
N LEU A 115 0.88 4.33 23.58
CA LEU A 115 0.86 2.96 23.08
C LEU A 115 2.20 2.30 23.36
N THR A 116 2.14 1.14 24.02
CA THR A 116 3.26 0.25 24.27
C THR A 116 3.20 -0.97 23.35
N LEU A 117 4.28 -1.23 22.68
CA LEU A 117 4.49 -2.37 21.78
C LEU A 117 5.43 -3.34 22.48
N THR A 118 5.04 -4.60 22.64
CA THR A 118 5.87 -5.61 23.31
C THR A 118 5.95 -6.87 22.46
N ALA A 119 7.15 -7.23 22.01
CA ALA A 119 7.41 -8.52 21.40
C ALA A 119 7.77 -9.53 22.50
N VAL A 120 7.12 -10.69 22.48
CA VAL A 120 7.33 -11.77 23.45
C VAL A 120 7.87 -12.99 22.71
N THR A 121 9.01 -13.49 23.16
CA THR A 121 9.68 -14.65 22.59
C THR A 121 9.17 -15.96 23.21
N THR A 122 9.46 -17.10 22.58
CA THR A 122 9.19 -18.44 23.10
C THR A 122 9.93 -18.73 24.40
N GLN A 123 11.04 -18.03 24.65
CA GLN A 123 11.86 -18.13 25.87
C GLN A 123 11.38 -17.20 26.99
N GLY A 124 10.29 -16.46 26.79
CA GLY A 124 9.77 -15.52 27.78
C GLY A 124 10.49 -14.18 27.84
N ARG A 125 11.50 -13.92 26.98
CA ARG A 125 12.07 -12.59 26.87
C ARG A 125 11.08 -11.61 26.25
N THR A 126 11.10 -10.38 26.71
CA THR A 126 10.24 -9.30 26.22
C THR A 126 11.07 -8.12 25.73
N TYR A 127 10.65 -7.53 24.62
CA TYR A 127 11.24 -6.32 24.07
C TYR A 127 10.11 -5.30 23.91
N SER A 128 10.22 -4.18 24.60
CA SER A 128 9.13 -3.19 24.65
C SER A 128 9.57 -1.83 24.16
N TYR A 129 8.65 -1.14 23.50
CA TYR A 129 8.78 0.25 23.11
C TYR A 129 7.48 0.98 23.41
N THR A 130 7.56 2.12 24.09
CA THR A 130 6.41 3.00 24.35
C THR A 130 6.55 4.29 23.56
N THR A 131 5.56 4.60 22.72
CA THR A 131 5.55 5.87 22.00
C THR A 131 4.98 7.00 22.86
N PRO A 132 5.62 8.16 22.91
CA PRO A 132 5.05 9.34 23.57
C PRO A 132 3.96 10.02 22.73
N ALA A 133 3.85 9.66 21.45
CA ALA A 133 2.90 10.29 20.54
C ALA A 133 1.47 9.82 20.79
N THR A 134 0.50 10.72 20.59
CA THR A 134 -0.91 10.38 20.47
C THR A 134 -1.19 9.91 19.05
N LEU A 135 -1.71 8.68 18.92
CA LEU A 135 -2.13 8.14 17.64
C LEU A 135 -3.58 8.53 17.40
N ARG A 136 -3.83 9.23 16.31
CA ARG A 136 -5.17 9.68 15.93
C ARG A 136 -5.93 8.60 15.19
N ALA A 137 -7.24 8.55 15.41
CA ALA A 137 -8.16 7.66 14.69
C ALA A 137 -8.00 7.80 13.16
N GLY A 138 -8.12 6.69 12.44
CA GLY A 138 -8.06 6.67 10.98
C GLY A 138 -6.67 6.91 10.36
N HIS A 139 -5.62 7.05 11.15
CA HIS A 139 -4.26 7.26 10.67
C HIS A 139 -3.41 6.00 10.72
N ARG A 140 -2.35 5.99 9.92
CA ARG A 140 -1.36 4.92 9.89
C ARG A 140 -0.06 5.37 10.53
N TYR A 141 0.49 4.52 11.39
CA TYR A 141 1.75 4.74 12.08
C TYR A 141 2.68 3.55 11.88
N SER A 142 3.99 3.81 11.95
CA SER A 142 5.01 2.76 11.85
C SER A 142 5.95 2.86 13.04
N PHE A 143 6.21 1.72 13.68
CA PHE A 143 7.10 1.61 14.84
C PHE A 143 8.06 0.44 14.65
N SER A 144 9.09 0.41 15.48
CA SER A 144 10.01 -0.74 15.57
C SER A 144 10.10 -1.24 17.00
N VAL A 145 10.21 -2.55 17.16
CA VAL A 145 10.44 -3.21 18.44
C VAL A 145 11.48 -4.32 18.27
N GLY A 146 12.30 -4.54 19.27
CA GLY A 146 13.42 -5.48 19.26
C GLY A 146 14.69 -4.82 19.79
N ASP A 147 15.82 -5.48 19.61
CA ASP A 147 17.11 -4.96 19.96
C ASP A 147 17.84 -4.30 18.77
N MET A 148 17.33 -4.49 17.56
CA MET A 148 17.84 -3.75 16.42
C MET A 148 17.26 -2.34 16.42
N PRO A 149 18.12 -1.31 16.38
CA PRO A 149 17.63 0.03 16.13
C PRO A 149 16.82 0.01 14.84
N ALA A 150 15.69 0.75 14.85
CA ALA A 150 15.02 1.05 13.61
C ALA A 150 16.12 1.55 12.67
N GLN A 151 16.54 0.73 11.71
CA GLN A 151 17.26 1.31 10.60
C GLN A 151 16.34 2.39 10.12
N ALA A 152 16.80 3.65 10.20
CA ALA A 152 16.17 4.72 9.47
C ALA A 152 15.83 4.09 8.15
N GLN A 153 14.51 4.08 7.81
CA GLN A 153 14.15 3.61 6.48
C GLN A 153 15.11 4.35 5.59
N HIS A 154 16.10 3.63 5.04
CA HIS A 154 16.84 4.16 3.94
C HIS A 154 15.73 4.40 2.91
N ILE A 155 15.20 5.62 2.93
CA ILE A 155 14.63 6.18 1.73
C ILE A 155 15.84 6.11 0.83
N ALA A 156 15.84 5.12 -0.05
CA ALA A 156 16.90 4.92 -0.98
C ALA A 156 17.22 6.30 -1.56
N SER A 157 18.39 6.82 -1.32
CA SER A 157 18.84 8.08 -1.91
C SER A 157 18.77 7.96 -3.42
N ASP A 158 18.76 6.75 -3.93
CA ASP A 158 18.50 6.33 -5.27
C ASP A 158 17.23 5.45 -5.29
N ARG A 159 16.13 6.00 -5.81
CA ARG A 159 14.86 5.29 -5.98
C ARG A 159 14.99 4.11 -6.95
N SER A 160 16.03 4.10 -7.78
CA SER A 160 16.24 3.08 -8.80
C SER A 160 16.52 1.69 -8.23
N ASP A 161 17.01 1.59 -7.00
CA ASP A 161 17.50 0.33 -6.42
C ASP A 161 16.72 -0.16 -5.19
N TRP A 162 15.54 0.42 -4.95
CA TRP A 162 14.75 0.13 -3.75
C TRP A 162 14.42 -1.37 -3.57
N MET A 163 14.35 -2.14 -4.66
CA MET A 163 14.05 -3.57 -4.59
C MET A 163 15.16 -4.39 -3.90
N LYS A 164 16.41 -3.91 -3.90
CA LYS A 164 17.53 -4.61 -3.22
C LYS A 164 17.37 -4.66 -1.69
N TYR A 165 16.50 -3.80 -1.14
CA TYR A 165 16.21 -3.77 0.29
C TYR A 165 15.02 -4.64 0.68
N LEU A 166 14.39 -5.31 -0.28
CA LEU A 166 13.33 -6.26 -0.01
C LEU A 166 13.94 -7.57 0.52
N PRO A 167 13.28 -8.23 1.47
CA PRO A 167 13.66 -9.59 1.86
C PRO A 167 13.57 -10.55 0.68
N ASP A 168 14.55 -11.45 0.51
CA ASP A 168 14.58 -12.43 -0.59
C ASP A 168 13.35 -13.36 -0.61
N ASN A 169 12.67 -13.50 0.52
CA ASN A 169 11.46 -14.32 0.68
C ASN A 169 10.18 -13.48 0.70
N ALA A 170 10.21 -12.22 0.29
CA ALA A 170 9.02 -11.39 0.22
C ALA A 170 8.09 -11.88 -0.90
N PHE A 171 6.81 -12.12 -0.55
CA PHE A 171 5.80 -12.43 -1.54
C PHE A 171 5.36 -11.16 -2.27
N LEU A 172 5.12 -11.25 -3.56
CA LEU A 172 4.64 -10.15 -4.40
C LEU A 172 3.38 -9.48 -3.83
N SER A 173 2.49 -10.27 -3.23
CA SER A 173 1.27 -9.80 -2.55
C SER A 173 1.51 -8.96 -1.30
N GLN A 174 2.75 -8.91 -0.79
CA GLN A 174 3.13 -8.14 0.41
C GLN A 174 3.84 -6.83 0.07
N ILE A 175 4.11 -6.60 -1.21
CA ILE A 175 4.88 -5.47 -1.70
C ILE A 175 3.96 -4.50 -2.43
N SER A 176 4.09 -3.20 -2.12
CA SER A 176 3.49 -2.15 -2.94
C SER A 176 4.50 -1.75 -4.01
N ILE A 177 4.25 -2.16 -5.25
CA ILE A 177 5.14 -1.89 -6.38
C ILE A 177 4.67 -0.62 -7.08
N PRO A 178 5.54 0.39 -7.24
CA PRO A 178 5.23 1.55 -8.08
C PRO A 178 4.99 1.11 -9.52
N GLY A 179 3.81 1.44 -10.05
CA GLY A 179 3.41 1.12 -11.42
C GLY A 179 3.19 2.36 -12.27
N SER A 180 3.33 2.19 -13.58
CA SER A 180 3.08 3.21 -14.58
C SER A 180 2.04 2.71 -15.57
N HIS A 181 0.97 3.50 -15.74
CA HIS A 181 -0.09 3.25 -16.71
C HIS A 181 0.31 3.82 -18.07
N ASP A 182 0.06 3.07 -19.16
CA ASP A 182 0.48 3.46 -20.51
C ASP A 182 1.95 3.92 -20.56
N ALA A 183 2.84 3.13 -19.99
CA ALA A 183 4.22 3.51 -19.68
C ALA A 183 5.03 3.99 -20.90
N CYS A 184 4.70 3.54 -22.11
CA CYS A 184 5.34 3.95 -23.35
C CYS A 184 4.70 5.18 -24.01
N ALA A 185 3.62 5.75 -23.46
CA ALA A 185 2.88 6.84 -24.08
C ALA A 185 3.54 8.22 -23.82
N ILE A 186 4.83 8.33 -24.06
CA ILE A 186 5.64 9.56 -23.85
C ILE A 186 5.49 10.59 -24.96
N TYR A 187 5.21 10.14 -26.18
CA TYR A 187 5.05 11.02 -27.37
C TYR A 187 3.60 11.30 -27.71
N GLY A 188 2.66 10.69 -26.99
CA GLY A 188 1.26 10.66 -27.37
C GLY A 188 1.06 9.85 -28.66
N SER A 189 -0.14 9.87 -29.22
CA SER A 189 -0.38 9.20 -30.50
C SER A 189 0.10 10.04 -31.66
N HIS A 190 1.39 10.21 -31.84
CA HIS A 190 1.93 10.50 -33.13
C HIS A 190 1.86 9.22 -33.96
N TYR A 191 0.71 8.96 -34.50
CA TYR A 191 0.59 8.04 -35.59
C TYR A 191 1.23 8.71 -36.83
N GLU A 192 2.53 8.56 -36.98
CA GLU A 192 3.10 8.60 -38.28
C GLU A 192 2.53 7.44 -39.09
N TYR A 193 1.68 7.77 -40.02
CA TYR A 193 1.11 6.82 -40.95
C TYR A 193 2.22 6.16 -41.75
N LYS A 194 2.61 4.95 -41.43
CA LYS A 194 3.36 4.10 -42.35
C LYS A 194 2.34 3.43 -43.26
N SER A 195 2.51 3.62 -44.58
CA SER A 195 1.68 3.01 -45.63
C SER A 195 1.49 1.51 -45.37
N GLY A 196 0.26 1.05 -45.20
CA GLY A 196 -0.10 -0.35 -44.96
C GLY A 196 -1.04 -0.57 -43.79
N MET A 197 -1.40 0.45 -43.02
CA MET A 197 -2.44 0.28 -41.99
C MET A 197 -3.85 0.35 -42.60
N PRO A 198 -4.82 -0.46 -42.10
CA PRO A 198 -6.20 -0.41 -42.58
C PRO A 198 -6.78 1.00 -42.39
N GLN A 199 -7.37 1.54 -43.41
CA GLN A 199 -7.97 2.88 -43.47
C GLN A 199 -9.13 3.08 -42.46
N GLU A 200 -9.67 2.04 -41.91
CA GLU A 200 -10.85 2.07 -41.05
C GLU A 200 -10.66 2.86 -39.73
N ARG A 201 -9.43 3.08 -39.30
CA ARG A 201 -9.15 3.87 -38.09
C ARG A 201 -9.02 5.39 -38.36
N TYR A 202 -9.16 5.85 -39.58
CA TYR A 202 -8.96 7.27 -39.96
C TYR A 202 -10.23 8.11 -39.87
N HIS A 203 -11.40 7.52 -39.94
CA HIS A 203 -12.65 8.28 -39.91
C HIS A 203 -12.83 9.07 -38.63
N PHE A 204 -12.30 8.57 -37.52
CA PHE A 204 -12.38 9.26 -36.23
C PHE A 204 -11.46 10.50 -36.15
N LYS A 205 -10.32 10.45 -36.81
CA LYS A 205 -9.35 11.57 -36.83
C LYS A 205 -9.87 12.79 -37.63
N TRP A 206 -10.58 12.54 -38.70
CA TRP A 206 -11.21 13.58 -39.50
C TRP A 206 -12.34 14.28 -38.74
N LEU A 207 -13.16 13.53 -38.01
CA LEU A 207 -14.23 14.07 -37.20
C LEU A 207 -13.71 14.92 -36.02
N LEU A 208 -12.63 14.51 -35.39
CA LEU A 208 -11.98 15.27 -34.30
C LEU A 208 -11.25 16.51 -34.80
N SER A 209 -10.66 16.48 -35.98
CA SER A 209 -10.04 17.68 -36.59
C SER A 209 -11.09 18.71 -37.02
N TRP A 210 -12.28 18.29 -37.37
CA TRP A 210 -13.42 19.16 -37.73
C TRP A 210 -14.06 19.81 -36.50
N LEU A 211 -14.04 19.15 -35.33
CA LEU A 211 -14.54 19.66 -34.04
C LEU A 211 -13.61 20.68 -33.37
N GLY A 212 -12.56 21.13 -34.06
CA GLY A 212 -11.67 22.19 -33.59
C GLY A 212 -10.54 21.68 -32.73
N ASN A 213 -9.40 21.51 -33.38
CA ASN A 213 -8.03 21.53 -32.84
C ASN A 213 -7.81 20.95 -31.45
N THR A 214 -8.41 19.82 -31.16
CA THR A 214 -8.00 19.01 -30.01
C THR A 214 -6.65 18.42 -30.37
N ASN A 215 -5.60 18.95 -29.75
CA ASN A 215 -4.24 18.43 -29.89
C ASN A 215 -4.24 16.99 -29.33
N THR A 216 -4.60 16.02 -30.18
CA THR A 216 -4.72 14.60 -29.83
C THR A 216 -3.43 14.08 -29.19
N THR A 217 -2.29 14.66 -29.53
CA THR A 217 -1.00 14.36 -28.91
C THR A 217 -0.98 14.66 -27.42
N LYS A 218 -1.59 15.77 -26.97
CA LYS A 218 -1.67 16.09 -25.55
C LYS A 218 -2.63 15.21 -24.79
N VAL A 219 -3.73 14.79 -25.41
CA VAL A 219 -4.75 13.96 -24.79
C VAL A 219 -4.29 12.49 -24.64
N THR A 220 -3.42 12.03 -25.55
CA THR A 220 -2.94 10.64 -25.58
C THR A 220 -1.57 10.46 -24.93
N LYS A 221 -0.88 11.55 -24.60
CA LYS A 221 0.36 11.50 -23.83
C LYS A 221 0.03 11.20 -22.37
N ALA A 222 0.34 10.01 -21.92
CA ALA A 222 0.06 9.55 -20.55
C ALA A 222 1.29 9.69 -19.64
N GLN A 223 2.50 9.77 -20.21
CA GLN A 223 3.75 9.81 -19.47
C GLN A 223 4.65 10.96 -19.92
N GLU A 224 5.42 11.52 -18.96
CA GLU A 224 6.46 12.51 -19.24
C GLU A 224 7.85 11.87 -19.32
N LEU A 225 8.06 10.80 -18.57
CA LEU A 225 9.35 10.12 -18.42
C LEU A 225 9.46 8.94 -19.40
N SER A 226 10.63 8.75 -19.99
CA SER A 226 10.99 7.54 -20.74
C SER A 226 10.94 6.30 -19.80
N ILE A 227 10.91 5.10 -20.36
CA ILE A 227 10.96 3.86 -19.56
C ILE A 227 12.21 3.83 -18.66
N GLU A 228 13.35 4.27 -19.18
CA GLU A 228 14.60 4.34 -18.42
C GLU A 228 14.50 5.32 -17.25
N GLU A 229 13.96 6.51 -17.47
CA GLU A 229 13.73 7.50 -16.42
C GLU A 229 12.69 7.03 -15.40
N GLN A 230 11.64 6.31 -15.83
CA GLN A 230 10.67 5.69 -14.94
C GLN A 230 11.32 4.61 -14.07
N LEU A 231 12.22 3.77 -14.65
CA LEU A 231 13.02 2.81 -13.90
C LEU A 231 13.92 3.50 -12.89
N ALA A 232 14.61 4.57 -13.30
CA ALA A 232 15.44 5.38 -12.40
C ALA A 232 14.60 6.04 -11.30
N ALA A 233 13.34 6.41 -11.58
CA ALA A 233 12.40 6.92 -10.59
C ALA A 233 11.85 5.85 -9.64
N GLY A 234 12.17 4.57 -9.87
CA GLY A 234 11.77 3.44 -9.00
C GLY A 234 10.54 2.67 -9.46
N VAL A 235 9.99 2.95 -10.64
CA VAL A 235 8.88 2.19 -11.23
C VAL A 235 9.36 0.76 -11.56
N ARG A 236 8.53 -0.24 -11.24
CA ARG A 236 8.84 -1.67 -11.48
C ARG A 236 7.68 -2.45 -12.08
N MET A 237 6.54 -1.81 -12.26
CA MET A 237 5.39 -2.38 -12.96
C MET A 237 4.99 -1.45 -14.10
N PHE A 238 4.96 -1.97 -15.32
CA PHE A 238 4.70 -1.21 -16.52
C PHE A 238 3.50 -1.77 -17.28
N ASP A 239 2.51 -0.94 -17.54
CA ASP A 239 1.45 -1.24 -18.50
C ASP A 239 1.99 -0.89 -19.90
N LEU A 240 2.51 -1.91 -20.59
CA LEU A 240 3.05 -1.79 -21.94
C LEU A 240 1.99 -2.19 -22.95
N ARG A 241 1.64 -1.27 -23.84
CA ARG A 241 0.67 -1.50 -24.93
C ARG A 241 1.35 -1.40 -26.28
N PRO A 242 2.06 -2.47 -26.72
CA PRO A 242 2.73 -2.48 -27.99
C PRO A 242 1.69 -2.44 -29.13
N CYS A 243 1.88 -1.54 -30.09
CA CYS A 243 1.14 -1.58 -31.35
C CYS A 243 1.81 -2.57 -32.28
N ALA A 244 1.16 -3.67 -32.58
CA ALA A 244 1.59 -4.54 -33.67
C ALA A 244 1.37 -3.79 -34.99
N SER A 245 2.44 -3.38 -35.66
CA SER A 245 2.40 -3.19 -37.12
C SER A 245 2.15 -4.57 -37.75
N SER A 246 1.46 -4.66 -38.85
CA SER A 246 1.04 -5.89 -39.55
C SER A 246 2.15 -6.90 -39.97
N ALA A 247 3.36 -6.71 -39.53
CA ALA A 247 4.45 -7.67 -39.57
C ALA A 247 4.28 -8.67 -38.42
N SER A 248 4.45 -9.94 -38.71
CA SER A 248 4.23 -11.07 -37.81
C SER A 248 4.76 -10.79 -36.39
N VAL A 249 4.02 -11.25 -35.37
CA VAL A 249 4.36 -11.19 -33.94
C VAL A 249 5.77 -11.72 -33.61
N LYS A 250 6.44 -12.36 -34.58
CA LYS A 250 7.79 -12.91 -34.44
C LYS A 250 8.91 -11.86 -34.47
N ASP A 251 8.64 -10.65 -34.92
CA ASP A 251 9.65 -9.60 -35.15
C ASP A 251 9.44 -8.36 -34.28
N LEU A 252 8.75 -8.48 -33.15
CA LEU A 252 8.67 -7.41 -32.15
C LEU A 252 10.01 -7.36 -31.40
N PRO A 253 10.85 -6.36 -31.65
CA PRO A 253 12.01 -6.15 -30.81
C PRO A 253 11.52 -5.76 -29.42
N ILE A 254 11.72 -6.66 -28.46
CA ILE A 254 11.64 -6.30 -27.04
C ILE A 254 12.96 -5.56 -26.76
N HIS A 255 12.93 -4.26 -26.80
CA HIS A 255 14.02 -3.40 -26.37
C HIS A 255 13.80 -2.97 -24.93
#